data_64adb98a429d499440bad8d987460424
#
_entry.id   64adb98a429d499440bad8d987460424
#
_cell.length_a   1.000
_cell.length_b   1.000
_cell.length_c   1.000
_cell.angle_alpha   90.00
_cell.angle_beta   90.00
_cell.angle_gamma   90.00
#
_symmetry.space_group_name_H-M   'P 1'
#
loop_
_entity.id
_entity.type
_entity.pdbx_description
1 polymer ?
#
loop_
_entity_poly.entity_id
_entity_poly.type
_entity_poly.pdbx_seq_one_letter_code
_entity_poly.pdbx_strand_id
1 'polypeptide(L)'
;ARRLLQVRPDARVTVLEKEEALARHQTGRNSGVVHAGIYYVPGSLKATLCRRGVSLLKELCATHGIAYETCGKLIVAFDEEERAKLRNLYERATANQVPGVRLVSGAELRDIEPHAAGLEALHSPSTAIVDFVAVAEALASEVRAGGGDVRTGARVTQLKARGTQVVARTPSGELTFDHLVICAGLHGDSVARLAGANPDPRIVPFRGEYYLLRPERRHLVKGLIYPVPDPRYPFLGVHLTRRHDGEVLVGPNAVLALAREGYGWRTVRLGDLAGTLAWPGFWQLARAHWQMG
;
A
#
# COMPACT_ATOMS: atom_id res chain seq x y z
N ALA A 1 -9.19 -5.92 -14.36
CA ALA A 1 -9.25 -7.11 -15.21
C ALA A 1 -10.33 -8.10 -14.74
N ARG A 2 -10.18 -8.74 -13.56
CA ARG A 2 -11.14 -9.70 -12.99
C ARG A 2 -12.60 -9.22 -13.07
N ARG A 3 -12.91 -8.07 -12.50
CA ARG A 3 -14.28 -7.53 -12.47
C ARG A 3 -14.82 -7.23 -13.87
N LEU A 4 -13.98 -6.79 -14.78
CA LEU A 4 -14.38 -6.54 -16.16
C LEU A 4 -14.84 -7.85 -16.84
N LEU A 5 -14.07 -8.94 -16.70
CA LEU A 5 -14.44 -10.25 -17.25
C LEU A 5 -15.74 -10.81 -16.64
N GLN A 6 -16.00 -10.53 -15.35
CA GLN A 6 -17.25 -10.94 -14.70
C GLN A 6 -18.48 -10.22 -15.26
N VAL A 7 -18.38 -8.93 -15.61
CA VAL A 7 -19.49 -8.11 -16.09
C VAL A 7 -19.58 -8.05 -17.62
N ARG A 8 -18.49 -8.37 -18.29
CA ARG A 8 -18.36 -8.40 -19.76
C ARG A 8 -17.57 -9.65 -20.15
N PRO A 9 -18.19 -10.85 -20.11
CA PRO A 9 -17.53 -12.12 -20.44
C PRO A 9 -17.01 -12.19 -21.88
N ASP A 10 -17.55 -11.37 -22.77
CA ASP A 10 -17.15 -11.20 -24.17
C ASP A 10 -15.88 -10.36 -24.36
N ALA A 11 -15.45 -9.63 -23.32
CA ALA A 11 -14.29 -8.76 -23.40
C ALA A 11 -12.97 -9.56 -23.44
N ARG A 12 -12.08 -9.23 -24.37
CA ARG A 12 -10.71 -9.72 -24.40
C ARG A 12 -9.84 -8.83 -23.53
N VAL A 13 -9.41 -9.32 -22.38
CA VAL A 13 -8.62 -8.56 -21.40
C VAL A 13 -7.19 -9.11 -21.37
N THR A 14 -6.21 -8.22 -21.59
CA THR A 14 -4.78 -8.54 -21.42
C THR A 14 -4.19 -7.65 -20.33
N VAL A 15 -3.52 -8.25 -19.36
CA VAL A 15 -2.71 -7.57 -18.34
C VAL A 15 -1.25 -7.68 -18.74
N LEU A 16 -0.56 -6.54 -18.82
CA LEU A 16 0.87 -6.49 -19.15
C LEU A 16 1.66 -6.10 -17.89
N GLU A 17 2.53 -6.98 -17.42
CA GLU A 17 3.46 -6.74 -16.32
C GLU A 17 4.90 -6.70 -16.86
N LYS A 18 5.67 -5.68 -16.46
CA LYS A 18 7.05 -5.50 -16.93
C LYS A 18 8.04 -6.48 -16.33
N GLU A 19 7.78 -6.98 -15.14
CA GLU A 19 8.63 -7.94 -14.44
C GLU A 19 8.33 -9.37 -14.86
N GLU A 20 9.27 -10.27 -14.60
CA GLU A 20 9.11 -11.71 -14.89
C GLU A 20 8.12 -12.42 -13.96
N ALA A 21 7.71 -11.74 -12.86
CA ALA A 21 6.72 -12.23 -11.92
C ALA A 21 5.85 -11.09 -11.41
N LEU A 22 4.65 -11.42 -10.92
CA LEU A 22 3.73 -10.45 -10.34
C LEU A 22 4.22 -9.93 -8.97
N ALA A 23 3.65 -8.82 -8.54
CA ALA A 23 3.83 -8.25 -7.19
C ALA A 23 5.29 -7.93 -6.79
N ARG A 24 6.19 -7.69 -7.74
CA ARG A 24 7.63 -7.44 -7.46
C ARG A 24 7.91 -6.05 -6.85
N HIS A 25 6.95 -5.15 -6.89
CA HIS A 25 7.06 -3.77 -6.38
C HIS A 25 6.22 -3.57 -5.11
N GLN A 26 5.48 -2.46 -5.00
CA GLN A 26 4.75 -2.06 -3.78
C GLN A 26 3.82 -3.16 -3.24
N THR A 27 3.20 -3.96 -4.12
CA THR A 27 2.31 -5.06 -3.72
C THR A 27 3.06 -6.15 -2.94
N GLY A 28 4.29 -6.50 -3.32
CA GLY A 28 5.10 -7.49 -2.62
C GLY A 28 6.10 -6.89 -1.62
N ARG A 29 6.16 -5.55 -1.50
CA ARG A 29 7.11 -4.84 -0.64
C ARG A 29 6.38 -3.90 0.33
N ASN A 30 5.34 -4.41 0.96
CA ASN A 30 4.56 -3.72 1.98
C ASN A 30 4.57 -4.52 3.29
N SER A 31 3.99 -3.95 4.33
CA SER A 31 3.91 -4.57 5.65
C SER A 31 2.86 -5.69 5.78
N GLY A 32 2.05 -5.92 4.76
CA GLY A 32 0.97 -6.91 4.78
C GLY A 32 -0.29 -6.50 5.53
N VAL A 33 -0.36 -5.29 6.06
CA VAL A 33 -1.46 -4.83 6.90
C VAL A 33 -2.72 -4.54 6.08
N VAL A 34 -3.84 -5.13 6.49
CA VAL A 34 -5.18 -4.82 6.01
C VAL A 34 -5.78 -3.74 6.90
N HIS A 35 -5.67 -2.49 6.46
CA HIS A 35 -6.13 -1.33 7.24
C HIS A 35 -7.64 -1.30 7.40
N ALA A 36 -8.13 -1.08 8.63
CA ALA A 36 -9.56 -1.09 8.96
C ALA A 36 -10.32 0.21 8.60
N GLY A 37 -9.61 1.29 8.23
CA GLY A 37 -10.25 2.58 7.87
C GLY A 37 -10.25 3.63 8.99
N ILE A 38 -9.44 3.47 10.04
CA ILE A 38 -9.39 4.34 11.23
C ILE A 38 -9.05 5.79 10.87
N TYR A 39 -8.07 6.00 9.98
CA TYR A 39 -7.47 7.32 9.72
C TYR A 39 -8.23 8.18 8.71
N TYR A 40 -9.13 7.60 7.94
CA TYR A 40 -9.77 8.31 6.82
C TYR A 40 -10.91 9.21 7.27
N VAL A 41 -11.05 10.34 6.59
CA VAL A 41 -12.17 11.26 6.83
C VAL A 41 -13.49 10.52 6.54
N PRO A 42 -14.44 10.50 7.48
CA PRO A 42 -15.73 9.86 7.30
C PRO A 42 -16.46 10.36 6.04
N GLY A 43 -17.10 9.45 5.32
CA GLY A 43 -17.78 9.74 4.06
C GLY A 43 -16.87 9.92 2.83
N SER A 44 -15.54 9.99 3.02
CA SER A 44 -14.61 10.07 1.90
C SER A 44 -14.57 8.76 1.10
N LEU A 45 -14.20 8.85 -0.19
CA LEU A 45 -13.96 7.67 -1.02
C LEU A 45 -12.93 6.72 -0.40
N LYS A 46 -11.89 7.25 0.26
CA LYS A 46 -10.88 6.43 0.94
C LYS A 46 -11.50 5.61 2.07
N ALA A 47 -12.37 6.20 2.89
CA ALA A 47 -13.06 5.48 3.97
C ALA A 47 -13.99 4.40 3.40
N THR A 48 -14.86 4.77 2.47
CA THR A 48 -15.85 3.88 1.87
C THR A 48 -15.19 2.70 1.14
N LEU A 49 -14.19 2.99 0.28
CA LEU A 49 -13.48 1.96 -0.49
C LEU A 49 -12.61 1.07 0.39
N CYS A 50 -12.00 1.62 1.45
CA CYS A 50 -11.26 0.81 2.41
C CYS A 50 -12.17 -0.21 3.11
N ARG A 51 -13.30 0.22 3.65
CA ARG A 51 -14.26 -0.67 4.31
C ARG A 51 -14.77 -1.76 3.37
N ARG A 52 -15.18 -1.39 2.18
CA ARG A 52 -15.59 -2.34 1.14
C ARG A 52 -14.45 -3.29 0.76
N GLY A 53 -13.24 -2.74 0.61
CA GLY A 53 -12.04 -3.50 0.24
C GLY A 53 -11.69 -4.57 1.28
N VAL A 54 -11.82 -4.28 2.58
CA VAL A 54 -11.61 -5.26 3.66
C VAL A 54 -12.54 -6.47 3.49
N SER A 55 -13.83 -6.23 3.24
CA SER A 55 -14.80 -7.32 3.06
C SER A 55 -14.50 -8.17 1.83
N LEU A 56 -14.24 -7.53 0.68
CA LEU A 56 -13.90 -8.22 -0.56
C LEU A 56 -12.59 -9.00 -0.47
N LEU A 57 -11.59 -8.44 0.23
CA LEU A 57 -10.30 -9.10 0.43
C LEU A 57 -10.46 -10.34 1.33
N LYS A 58 -11.23 -10.23 2.41
CA LYS A 58 -11.52 -11.36 3.31
C LYS A 58 -12.23 -12.50 2.55
N GLU A 59 -13.22 -12.16 1.73
CA GLU A 59 -13.91 -13.13 0.87
C GLU A 59 -12.96 -13.80 -0.12
N LEU A 60 -12.12 -13.01 -0.83
CA LEU A 60 -11.12 -13.53 -1.76
C LEU A 60 -10.15 -14.49 -1.06
N CYS A 61 -9.64 -14.10 0.10
CA CYS A 61 -8.73 -14.94 0.88
C CYS A 61 -9.38 -16.27 1.27
N ALA A 62 -10.63 -16.25 1.73
CA ALA A 62 -11.38 -17.45 2.07
C ALA A 62 -11.58 -18.35 0.84
N THR A 63 -11.92 -17.79 -0.32
CA THR A 63 -12.13 -18.53 -1.57
C THR A 63 -10.86 -19.22 -2.05
N HIS A 64 -9.70 -18.60 -1.88
CA HIS A 64 -8.42 -19.09 -2.40
C HIS A 64 -7.52 -19.75 -1.34
N GLY A 65 -8.02 -19.94 -0.11
CA GLY A 65 -7.23 -20.53 0.97
C GLY A 65 -6.02 -19.67 1.40
N ILE A 66 -6.09 -18.35 1.19
CA ILE A 66 -5.04 -17.42 1.61
C ILE A 66 -5.25 -17.07 3.09
N ALA A 67 -4.19 -17.20 3.90
CA ALA A 67 -4.26 -16.86 5.32
C ALA A 67 -4.60 -15.38 5.51
N TYR A 68 -5.73 -15.11 6.16
CA TYR A 68 -6.17 -13.79 6.58
C TYR A 68 -6.17 -13.76 8.10
N GLU A 69 -5.11 -13.24 8.70
CA GLU A 69 -4.93 -13.29 10.15
C GLU A 69 -5.38 -11.97 10.79
N THR A 70 -6.45 -12.06 11.60
CA THR A 70 -6.93 -10.93 12.41
C THR A 70 -6.10 -10.83 13.68
N CYS A 71 -5.01 -10.07 13.64
CA CYS A 71 -4.06 -9.94 14.75
C CYS A 71 -4.33 -8.70 15.64
N GLY A 72 -5.24 -7.82 15.23
CA GLY A 72 -5.53 -6.58 15.95
C GLY A 72 -4.47 -5.50 15.76
N LYS A 73 -4.84 -4.28 16.18
CA LYS A 73 -3.97 -3.09 16.13
C LYS A 73 -4.23 -2.20 17.34
N LEU A 74 -3.14 -1.74 17.95
CA LEU A 74 -3.14 -0.70 18.96
C LEU A 74 -2.56 0.60 18.36
N ILE A 75 -3.19 1.73 18.65
CA ILE A 75 -2.62 3.06 18.44
C ILE A 75 -2.44 3.64 19.83
N VAL A 76 -1.20 3.85 20.25
CA VAL A 76 -0.83 4.12 21.64
C VAL A 76 -0.54 5.60 21.83
N ALA A 77 -1.12 6.22 22.86
CA ALA A 77 -0.84 7.56 23.33
C ALA A 77 0.08 7.52 24.55
N PHE A 78 1.14 8.33 24.53
CA PHE A 78 2.14 8.39 25.58
C PHE A 78 1.97 9.61 26.49
N ASP A 79 1.25 10.64 26.05
CA ASP A 79 0.96 11.86 26.78
C ASP A 79 -0.49 12.35 26.59
N GLU A 80 -0.85 13.43 27.27
CA GLU A 80 -2.21 13.97 27.22
C GLU A 80 -2.55 14.63 25.87
N GLU A 81 -1.57 15.17 25.17
CA GLU A 81 -1.78 15.73 23.82
C GLU A 81 -2.14 14.61 22.84
N GLU A 82 -1.40 13.50 22.87
CA GLU A 82 -1.67 12.32 22.06
C GLU A 82 -3.01 11.66 22.43
N ARG A 83 -3.40 11.66 23.73
CA ARG A 83 -4.73 11.19 24.16
C ARG A 83 -5.86 11.98 23.51
N ALA A 84 -5.74 13.29 23.44
CA ALA A 84 -6.74 14.13 22.78
C ALA A 84 -6.85 13.79 21.28
N LYS A 85 -5.72 13.60 20.59
CA LYS A 85 -5.68 13.16 19.19
C LYS A 85 -6.26 11.75 19.02
N LEU A 86 -5.99 10.85 19.95
CA LEU A 86 -6.50 9.47 19.95
C LEU A 86 -8.04 9.44 20.02
N ARG A 87 -8.66 10.30 20.83
CA ARG A 87 -10.11 10.42 20.91
C ARG A 87 -10.73 10.84 19.57
N ASN A 88 -10.12 11.81 18.89
CA ASN A 88 -10.54 12.21 17.55
C ASN A 88 -10.44 11.05 16.53
N LEU A 89 -9.40 10.20 16.66
CA LEU A 89 -9.28 9.00 15.84
C LEU A 89 -10.36 7.96 16.17
N TYR A 90 -10.71 7.82 17.44
CA TYR A 90 -11.79 6.94 17.87
C TYR A 90 -13.14 7.37 17.29
N GLU A 91 -13.49 8.66 17.39
CA GLU A 91 -14.70 9.22 16.81
C GLU A 91 -14.75 8.97 15.28
N ARG A 92 -13.63 9.22 14.60
CA ARG A 92 -13.49 8.97 13.16
C ARG A 92 -13.64 7.49 12.81
N ALA A 93 -13.00 6.60 13.55
CA ALA A 93 -13.09 5.16 13.36
C ALA A 93 -14.53 4.64 13.57
N THR A 94 -15.22 5.18 14.58
CA THR A 94 -16.63 4.88 14.87
C THR A 94 -17.54 5.35 13.73
N ALA A 95 -17.35 6.59 13.26
CA ALA A 95 -18.09 7.12 12.12
C ALA A 95 -17.83 6.33 10.81
N ASN A 96 -16.63 5.76 10.65
CA ASN A 96 -16.28 4.85 9.55
C ASN A 96 -16.76 3.41 9.77
N GLN A 97 -17.49 3.14 10.86
CA GLN A 97 -18.03 1.81 11.19
C GLN A 97 -16.92 0.73 11.27
N VAL A 98 -15.77 1.07 11.87
CA VAL A 98 -14.70 0.08 12.12
C VAL A 98 -15.17 -0.87 13.23
N PRO A 99 -15.26 -2.20 12.97
CA PRO A 99 -15.84 -3.12 13.93
C PRO A 99 -15.03 -3.26 15.21
N GLY A 100 -15.70 -3.17 16.36
CA GLY A 100 -15.12 -3.46 17.68
C GLY A 100 -14.05 -2.46 18.13
N VAL A 101 -13.90 -1.30 17.46
CA VAL A 101 -12.95 -0.27 17.86
C VAL A 101 -13.34 0.29 19.24
N ARG A 102 -12.36 0.41 20.14
CA ARG A 102 -12.56 0.96 21.49
C ARG A 102 -11.30 1.61 22.03
N LEU A 103 -11.48 2.54 22.96
CA LEU A 103 -10.38 3.05 23.77
C LEU A 103 -10.10 2.03 24.89
N VAL A 104 -8.83 1.87 25.23
CA VAL A 104 -8.33 0.97 26.28
C VAL A 104 -7.36 1.71 27.17
N SER A 105 -7.47 1.50 28.47
CA SER A 105 -6.53 2.05 29.45
C SER A 105 -5.13 1.44 29.31
N GLY A 106 -4.12 2.07 29.93
CA GLY A 106 -2.75 1.52 29.93
C GLY A 106 -2.64 0.15 30.64
N ALA A 107 -3.59 -0.21 31.51
CA ALA A 107 -3.67 -1.56 32.07
C ALA A 107 -4.18 -2.57 31.04
N GLU A 108 -5.34 -2.30 30.43
CA GLU A 108 -5.91 -3.15 29.36
C GLU A 108 -5.00 -3.27 28.12
N LEU A 109 -4.22 -2.21 27.83
CA LEU A 109 -3.20 -2.24 26.77
C LEU A 109 -2.19 -3.37 27.04
N ARG A 110 -1.73 -3.52 28.30
CA ARG A 110 -0.80 -4.60 28.67
C ARG A 110 -1.41 -5.99 28.65
N ASP A 111 -2.72 -6.11 28.85
CA ASP A 111 -3.40 -7.40 28.67
C ASP A 111 -3.38 -7.86 27.19
N ILE A 112 -3.50 -6.89 26.26
CA ILE A 112 -3.46 -7.16 24.82
C ILE A 112 -2.01 -7.36 24.34
N GLU A 113 -1.12 -6.42 24.65
CA GLU A 113 0.30 -6.40 24.27
C GLU A 113 1.15 -6.23 25.55
N PRO A 114 1.58 -7.34 26.18
CA PRO A 114 2.22 -7.30 27.51
C PRO A 114 3.51 -6.47 27.59
N HIS A 115 4.17 -6.27 26.46
CA HIS A 115 5.43 -5.52 26.38
C HIS A 115 5.23 -4.07 25.87
N ALA A 116 4.00 -3.65 25.62
CA ALA A 116 3.70 -2.27 25.23
C ALA A 116 3.42 -1.42 26.47
N ALA A 117 3.76 -0.12 26.38
CA ALA A 117 3.49 0.86 27.42
C ALA A 117 2.83 2.08 26.78
N GLY A 118 1.96 2.77 27.55
CA GLY A 118 1.27 3.98 27.15
C GLY A 118 0.20 4.36 28.19
N LEU A 119 -0.33 5.56 28.08
CA LEU A 119 -1.41 6.04 28.97
C LEU A 119 -2.77 5.48 28.56
N GLU A 120 -3.04 5.48 27.27
CA GLU A 120 -4.30 5.03 26.66
C GLU A 120 -3.99 4.54 25.24
N ALA A 121 -4.79 3.63 24.70
CA ALA A 121 -4.68 3.21 23.30
C ALA A 121 -6.05 3.07 22.63
N LEU A 122 -6.08 3.23 21.32
CA LEU A 122 -7.21 2.83 20.49
C LEU A 122 -6.94 1.41 19.99
N HIS A 123 -7.77 0.49 20.41
CA HIS A 123 -7.74 -0.90 19.98
C HIS A 123 -8.69 -1.14 18.81
N SER A 124 -8.17 -1.68 17.72
CA SER A 124 -8.93 -2.14 16.56
C SER A 124 -8.73 -3.65 16.39
N PRO A 125 -9.59 -4.48 16.98
CA PRO A 125 -9.43 -5.93 16.96
C PRO A 125 -9.60 -6.52 15.55
N SER A 126 -10.29 -5.83 14.67
CA SER A 126 -10.58 -6.29 13.30
C SER A 126 -9.46 -6.02 12.28
N THR A 127 -8.39 -5.34 12.67
CA THR A 127 -7.23 -5.13 11.79
C THR A 127 -6.49 -6.46 11.57
N ALA A 128 -6.10 -6.73 10.34
CA ALA A 128 -5.54 -8.01 9.94
C ALA A 128 -4.23 -7.85 9.16
N ILE A 129 -3.58 -8.97 8.91
CA ILE A 129 -2.43 -9.10 8.02
C ILE A 129 -2.70 -10.18 6.98
N VAL A 130 -2.08 -10.03 5.80
CA VAL A 130 -2.24 -10.95 4.66
C VAL A 130 -0.99 -10.92 3.78
N ASP A 131 -0.76 -12.01 3.05
CA ASP A 131 0.21 -12.03 1.97
C ASP A 131 -0.40 -11.41 0.70
N PHE A 132 -0.03 -10.17 0.38
CA PHE A 132 -0.50 -9.49 -0.83
C PHE A 132 0.12 -10.06 -2.12
N VAL A 133 1.20 -10.82 -2.06
CA VAL A 133 1.72 -11.56 -3.23
C VAL A 133 0.74 -12.67 -3.58
N ALA A 134 0.34 -13.48 -2.58
CA ALA A 134 -0.66 -14.53 -2.78
C ALA A 134 -2.01 -13.96 -3.27
N VAL A 135 -2.43 -12.80 -2.77
CA VAL A 135 -3.62 -12.08 -3.26
C VAL A 135 -3.49 -11.70 -4.74
N ALA A 136 -2.34 -11.18 -5.15
CA ALA A 136 -2.10 -10.79 -6.55
C ALA A 136 -2.10 -11.99 -7.49
N GLU A 137 -1.49 -13.10 -7.08
CA GLU A 137 -1.47 -14.35 -7.84
C GLU A 137 -2.89 -14.97 -7.95
N ALA A 138 -3.67 -14.96 -6.88
CA ALA A 138 -5.06 -15.40 -6.90
C ALA A 138 -5.91 -14.58 -7.89
N LEU A 139 -5.77 -13.26 -7.86
CA LEU A 139 -6.45 -12.37 -8.80
C LEU A 139 -6.03 -12.62 -10.25
N ALA A 140 -4.74 -12.87 -10.50
CA ALA A 140 -4.25 -13.22 -11.83
C ALA A 140 -4.77 -14.58 -12.31
N SER A 141 -4.85 -15.56 -11.40
CA SER A 141 -5.45 -16.86 -11.68
C SER A 141 -6.92 -16.73 -12.10
N GLU A 142 -7.71 -15.92 -11.39
CA GLU A 142 -9.10 -15.65 -11.75
C GLU A 142 -9.22 -14.92 -13.11
N VAL A 143 -8.28 -14.02 -13.43
CA VAL A 143 -8.25 -13.37 -14.76
C VAL A 143 -8.04 -14.41 -15.84
N ARG A 144 -7.08 -15.33 -15.66
CA ARG A 144 -6.81 -16.42 -16.64
C ARG A 144 -7.99 -17.39 -16.75
N ALA A 145 -8.56 -17.79 -15.63
CA ALA A 145 -9.74 -18.66 -15.59
C ALA A 145 -10.97 -18.02 -16.28
N GLY A 146 -11.09 -16.70 -16.22
CA GLY A 146 -12.12 -15.94 -16.96
C GLY A 146 -11.81 -15.66 -18.43
N GLY A 147 -10.78 -16.31 -19.02
CA GLY A 147 -10.38 -16.14 -20.42
C GLY A 147 -9.50 -14.91 -20.68
N GLY A 148 -9.04 -14.22 -19.65
CA GLY A 148 -8.08 -13.12 -19.79
C GLY A 148 -6.64 -13.62 -19.89
N ASP A 149 -5.78 -12.77 -20.43
CA ASP A 149 -4.35 -13.02 -20.60
C ASP A 149 -3.52 -12.19 -19.62
N VAL A 150 -2.55 -12.80 -18.94
CA VAL A 150 -1.63 -12.13 -18.01
C VAL A 150 -0.20 -12.44 -18.45
N ARG A 151 0.46 -11.43 -19.02
CA ARG A 151 1.81 -11.51 -19.57
C ARG A 151 2.80 -10.82 -18.66
N THR A 152 3.78 -11.54 -18.18
CA THR A 152 4.98 -11.05 -17.49
C THR A 152 6.11 -10.79 -18.47
N GLY A 153 7.18 -10.09 -18.06
CA GLY A 153 8.26 -9.68 -18.98
C GLY A 153 7.80 -8.70 -20.08
N ALA A 154 6.57 -8.18 -20.01
CA ALA A 154 5.90 -7.43 -21.06
C ALA A 154 5.94 -5.91 -20.81
N ARG A 155 7.15 -5.36 -20.61
CA ARG A 155 7.36 -3.91 -20.42
C ARG A 155 6.82 -3.11 -21.59
N VAL A 156 5.86 -2.21 -21.34
CA VAL A 156 5.40 -1.23 -22.33
C VAL A 156 6.44 -0.12 -22.49
N THR A 157 7.02 -0.02 -23.68
CA THR A 157 8.07 0.96 -24.02
C THR A 157 7.58 2.13 -24.88
N GLN A 158 6.46 1.92 -25.58
CA GLN A 158 5.84 2.94 -26.43
C GLN A 158 4.32 2.74 -26.47
N LEU A 159 3.59 3.86 -26.52
CA LEU A 159 2.16 3.90 -26.75
C LEU A 159 1.87 4.84 -27.94
N LYS A 160 1.03 4.41 -28.86
CA LYS A 160 0.60 5.24 -30.01
C LYS A 160 -0.90 5.07 -30.24
N ALA A 161 -1.58 6.18 -30.47
CA ALA A 161 -2.95 6.16 -30.99
C ALA A 161 -2.91 5.78 -32.47
N ARG A 162 -3.82 4.90 -32.89
CA ARG A 162 -4.06 4.52 -34.30
C ARG A 162 -5.57 4.50 -34.54
N GLY A 163 -6.10 5.62 -35.00
CA GLY A 163 -7.55 5.82 -35.09
C GLY A 163 -8.17 5.74 -33.69
N THR A 164 -9.12 4.85 -33.49
CA THR A 164 -9.79 4.62 -32.18
C THR A 164 -9.04 3.62 -31.29
N GLN A 165 -7.93 3.07 -31.75
CA GLN A 165 -7.16 2.03 -31.06
C GLN A 165 -5.86 2.57 -30.46
N VAL A 166 -5.33 1.83 -29.52
CA VAL A 166 -4.01 2.06 -28.90
C VAL A 166 -3.09 0.92 -29.25
N VAL A 167 -1.91 1.25 -29.79
CA VAL A 167 -0.83 0.31 -30.05
C VAL A 167 0.19 0.42 -28.93
N ALA A 168 0.44 -0.67 -28.21
CA ALA A 168 1.46 -0.79 -27.19
C ALA A 168 2.64 -1.63 -27.71
N ARG A 169 3.87 -1.09 -27.62
CA ARG A 169 5.09 -1.82 -27.92
C ARG A 169 5.67 -2.48 -26.68
N THR A 170 5.93 -3.77 -26.78
CA THR A 170 6.59 -4.59 -25.76
C THR A 170 7.83 -5.29 -26.33
N PRO A 171 8.68 -5.96 -25.54
CA PRO A 171 9.78 -6.77 -26.05
C PRO A 171 9.33 -7.87 -27.04
N SER A 172 8.10 -8.39 -26.87
CA SER A 172 7.53 -9.44 -27.72
C SER A 172 6.87 -8.89 -29.00
N GLY A 173 6.89 -7.57 -29.23
CA GLY A 173 6.28 -6.93 -30.39
C GLY A 173 5.19 -5.92 -30.05
N GLU A 174 4.40 -5.56 -31.06
CA GLU A 174 3.29 -4.60 -30.93
C GLU A 174 1.98 -5.34 -30.66
N LEU A 175 1.20 -4.78 -29.74
CA LEU A 175 -0.14 -5.24 -29.39
C LEU A 175 -1.12 -4.09 -29.60
N THR A 176 -2.28 -4.38 -30.18
CA THR A 176 -3.31 -3.38 -30.47
C THR A 176 -4.54 -3.62 -29.61
N PHE A 177 -5.06 -2.56 -29.00
CA PHE A 177 -6.19 -2.59 -28.08
C PHE A 177 -7.17 -1.47 -28.40
N ASP A 178 -8.46 -1.70 -28.13
CA ASP A 178 -9.51 -0.66 -28.26
C ASP A 178 -9.46 0.30 -27.04
N HIS A 179 -9.08 -0.23 -25.86
CA HIS A 179 -8.99 0.53 -24.62
C HIS A 179 -7.74 0.18 -23.84
N LEU A 180 -7.14 1.16 -23.18
CA LEU A 180 -5.98 1.01 -22.31
C LEU A 180 -6.29 1.58 -20.92
N VAL A 181 -6.01 0.79 -19.87
CA VAL A 181 -6.05 1.24 -18.49
C VAL A 181 -4.64 1.18 -17.91
N ILE A 182 -4.11 2.32 -17.49
CA ILE A 182 -2.75 2.44 -16.96
C ILE A 182 -2.80 2.27 -15.45
N CYS A 183 -2.26 1.14 -14.94
CA CYS A 183 -2.11 0.82 -13.53
C CYS A 183 -0.63 0.58 -13.17
N ALA A 184 0.25 1.45 -13.64
CA ALA A 184 1.71 1.23 -13.65
C ALA A 184 2.41 1.59 -12.32
N GLY A 185 1.69 1.75 -11.21
CA GLY A 185 2.23 1.97 -9.87
C GLY A 185 3.28 3.09 -9.84
N LEU A 186 4.51 2.79 -9.42
CA LEU A 186 5.63 3.73 -9.37
C LEU A 186 5.98 4.39 -10.73
N HIS A 187 5.53 3.82 -11.83
CA HIS A 187 5.73 4.34 -13.18
C HIS A 187 4.47 4.97 -13.80
N GLY A 188 3.40 5.17 -13.00
CA GLY A 188 2.12 5.67 -13.50
C GLY A 188 2.22 6.96 -14.30
N ASP A 189 2.95 7.97 -13.78
CA ASP A 189 3.19 9.24 -14.47
C ASP A 189 4.08 9.09 -15.73
N SER A 190 5.05 8.16 -15.69
CA SER A 190 5.92 7.90 -16.84
C SER A 190 5.17 7.22 -17.99
N VAL A 191 4.34 6.22 -17.66
CA VAL A 191 3.52 5.54 -18.69
C VAL A 191 2.41 6.46 -19.20
N ALA A 192 1.84 7.32 -18.36
CA ALA A 192 0.89 8.35 -18.80
C ALA A 192 1.52 9.29 -19.83
N ARG A 193 2.80 9.69 -19.63
CA ARG A 193 3.54 10.48 -20.64
C ARG A 193 3.76 9.75 -21.95
N LEU A 194 4.00 8.42 -21.91
CA LEU A 194 4.07 7.61 -23.14
C LEU A 194 2.75 7.63 -23.91
N ALA A 195 1.63 7.80 -23.22
CA ALA A 195 0.30 7.94 -23.82
C ALA A 195 -0.04 9.39 -24.25
N GLY A 196 0.92 10.32 -24.17
CA GLY A 196 0.74 11.71 -24.56
C GLY A 196 0.14 12.62 -23.47
N ALA A 197 -0.10 12.12 -22.27
CA ALA A 197 -0.57 12.92 -21.15
C ALA A 197 0.58 13.76 -20.54
N ASN A 198 0.22 14.87 -19.89
CA ASN A 198 1.13 15.66 -19.07
C ASN A 198 0.74 15.52 -17.59
N PRO A 199 1.16 14.46 -16.90
CA PRO A 199 0.74 14.22 -15.52
C PRO A 199 1.36 15.23 -14.56
N ASP A 200 0.50 15.89 -13.79
CA ASP A 200 0.81 16.71 -12.64
C ASP A 200 -0.20 16.42 -11.53
N PRO A 201 0.19 16.05 -10.32
CA PRO A 201 1.58 15.94 -9.82
C PRO A 201 2.36 14.74 -10.37
N ARG A 202 3.70 14.80 -10.20
CA ARG A 202 4.60 13.68 -10.53
C ARG A 202 4.85 12.78 -9.31
N ILE A 203 5.32 11.57 -9.57
CA ILE A 203 5.71 10.64 -8.51
C ILE A 203 7.16 10.90 -8.10
N VAL A 204 7.37 11.23 -6.83
CA VAL A 204 8.69 11.29 -6.18
C VAL A 204 8.83 10.05 -5.30
N PRO A 205 9.83 9.19 -5.54
CA PRO A 205 9.97 7.95 -4.81
C PRO A 205 10.60 8.18 -3.43
N PHE A 206 9.93 7.71 -2.37
CA PHE A 206 10.51 7.55 -1.04
C PHE A 206 10.55 6.08 -0.69
N ARG A 207 11.63 5.67 -0.02
CA ARG A 207 11.82 4.31 0.48
C ARG A 207 11.56 4.29 1.98
N GLY A 208 10.73 3.37 2.44
CA GLY A 208 10.59 3.03 3.85
C GLY A 208 11.64 1.97 4.22
N GLU A 209 12.44 2.24 5.22
CA GLU A 209 13.42 1.29 5.73
C GLU A 209 12.95 0.75 7.07
N TYR A 210 13.19 -0.53 7.29
CA TYR A 210 12.76 -1.25 8.47
C TYR A 210 13.91 -2.00 9.10
N TYR A 211 13.89 -2.07 10.42
CA TYR A 211 14.62 -3.12 11.15
C TYR A 211 13.72 -4.34 11.30
N LEU A 212 14.35 -5.51 11.33
CA LEU A 212 13.70 -6.77 11.69
C LEU A 212 14.04 -7.10 13.14
N LEU A 213 13.05 -7.45 13.95
CA LEU A 213 13.32 -8.02 15.26
C LEU A 213 14.00 -9.37 15.08
N ARG A 214 15.03 -9.62 15.90
CA ARG A 214 15.67 -10.92 15.96
C ARG A 214 14.64 -12.00 16.30
N PRO A 215 14.77 -13.23 15.79
CA PRO A 215 13.81 -14.30 16.02
C PRO A 215 13.45 -14.51 17.49
N GLU A 216 14.45 -14.41 18.39
CA GLU A 216 14.30 -14.60 19.84
C GLU A 216 13.45 -13.49 20.50
N ARG A 217 13.27 -12.35 19.82
CA ARG A 217 12.52 -11.19 20.32
C ARG A 217 11.17 -10.98 19.65
N ARG A 218 10.79 -11.79 18.65
CA ARG A 218 9.52 -11.64 17.92
C ARG A 218 8.31 -11.83 18.84
N HIS A 219 8.42 -12.61 19.89
CA HIS A 219 7.37 -12.82 20.90
C HIS A 219 6.96 -11.56 21.66
N LEU A 220 7.78 -10.49 21.62
CA LEU A 220 7.48 -9.21 22.28
C LEU A 220 6.33 -8.45 21.59
N VAL A 221 5.93 -8.83 20.39
CA VAL A 221 4.88 -8.17 19.61
C VAL A 221 3.90 -9.21 19.08
N LYS A 222 2.66 -9.15 19.56
CA LYS A 222 1.60 -10.10 19.16
C LYS A 222 0.83 -9.64 17.92
N GLY A 223 0.65 -8.34 17.77
CA GLY A 223 -0.13 -7.72 16.68
C GLY A 223 0.57 -6.53 16.06
N LEU A 224 -0.14 -5.41 15.98
CA LEU A 224 0.32 -4.16 15.37
C LEU A 224 0.31 -3.04 16.40
N ILE A 225 1.46 -2.40 16.64
CA ILE A 225 1.59 -1.33 17.64
C ILE A 225 2.08 -0.06 16.95
N TYR A 226 1.25 0.96 16.92
CA TYR A 226 1.46 2.22 16.22
C TYR A 226 1.43 3.40 17.19
N PRO A 227 2.21 4.46 16.98
CA PRO A 227 2.03 5.71 17.69
C PRO A 227 0.79 6.45 17.15
N VAL A 228 0.33 7.43 17.91
CA VAL A 228 -0.66 8.41 17.42
C VAL A 228 -0.02 9.20 16.28
N PRO A 229 -0.69 9.32 15.11
CA PRO A 229 -0.15 10.09 13.99
C PRO A 229 0.00 11.57 14.34
N ASP A 230 1.15 12.14 14.06
CA ASP A 230 1.36 13.58 14.13
C ASP A 230 1.03 14.22 12.77
N PRO A 231 -0.01 15.09 12.69
CA PRO A 231 -0.42 15.70 11.44
C PRO A 231 0.60 16.66 10.83
N ARG A 232 1.63 17.05 11.58
CA ARG A 232 2.74 17.87 11.08
C ARG A 232 3.62 17.09 10.10
N TYR A 233 3.59 15.76 10.14
CA TYR A 233 4.42 14.91 9.32
C TYR A 233 3.60 14.16 8.28
N PRO A 234 4.06 14.09 7.02
CA PRO A 234 3.36 13.40 5.94
C PRO A 234 3.48 11.86 6.05
N PHE A 235 4.34 11.36 6.94
CA PHE A 235 4.61 9.94 7.14
C PHE A 235 4.15 9.49 8.53
N LEU A 236 3.76 8.23 8.65
CA LEU A 236 3.48 7.62 9.95
C LEU A 236 4.77 7.46 10.75
N GLY A 237 4.69 7.66 12.07
CA GLY A 237 5.79 7.38 12.98
C GLY A 237 6.21 5.91 12.96
N VAL A 238 7.42 5.64 13.47
CA VAL A 238 7.93 4.27 13.61
C VAL A 238 6.95 3.41 14.40
N HIS A 239 6.61 2.27 13.86
CA HIS A 239 5.65 1.34 14.43
C HIS A 239 6.14 -0.10 14.34
N LEU A 240 5.55 -0.96 15.15
CA LEU A 240 5.83 -2.39 15.17
C LEU A 240 4.74 -3.12 14.38
N THR A 241 5.16 -3.95 13.44
CA THR A 241 4.24 -4.68 12.56
C THR A 241 4.62 -6.15 12.49
N ARG A 242 3.77 -7.00 13.03
CA ARG A 242 3.87 -8.43 12.78
C ARG A 242 3.37 -8.72 11.36
N ARG A 243 4.11 -9.56 10.64
CA ARG A 243 3.80 -10.00 9.28
C ARG A 243 3.22 -11.42 9.26
N HIS A 244 2.62 -11.78 8.13
CA HIS A 244 2.06 -13.12 7.89
C HIS A 244 3.09 -14.27 7.96
N ASP A 245 4.39 -13.97 7.73
CA ASP A 245 5.51 -14.92 7.84
C ASP A 245 6.10 -15.00 9.26
N GLY A 246 5.48 -14.32 10.23
CA GLY A 246 5.93 -14.27 11.61
C GLY A 246 7.08 -13.31 11.89
N GLU A 247 7.57 -12.59 10.89
CA GLU A 247 8.53 -11.51 11.10
C GLU A 247 7.88 -10.31 11.78
N VAL A 248 8.68 -9.53 12.52
CA VAL A 248 8.25 -8.27 13.12
C VAL A 248 9.12 -7.15 12.60
N LEU A 249 8.48 -6.23 11.88
CA LEU A 249 9.07 -5.01 11.35
C LEU A 249 9.03 -3.90 12.38
N VAL A 250 10.11 -3.11 12.47
CA VAL A 250 10.21 -1.87 13.24
C VAL A 250 10.54 -0.74 12.27
N GLY A 251 9.65 0.17 12.06
CA GLY A 251 9.75 1.24 11.06
C GLY A 251 8.38 1.64 10.53
N PRO A 252 8.35 2.26 9.35
CA PRO A 252 9.48 2.70 8.54
C PRO A 252 10.03 4.07 8.95
N ASN A 253 11.23 4.41 8.48
CA ASN A 253 11.60 5.78 8.19
C ASN A 253 11.15 6.15 6.76
N ALA A 254 11.46 7.37 6.30
CA ALA A 254 11.18 7.81 4.94
C ALA A 254 12.43 8.45 4.35
N VAL A 255 13.07 7.76 3.41
CA VAL A 255 14.29 8.21 2.75
C VAL A 255 14.02 8.44 1.27
N LEU A 256 14.48 9.57 0.72
CA LEU A 256 14.41 9.82 -0.71
C LEU A 256 15.14 8.71 -1.47
N ALA A 257 14.43 8.03 -2.36
CA ALA A 257 15.03 7.01 -3.21
C ALA A 257 15.65 7.65 -4.46
N LEU A 258 16.90 7.27 -4.78
CA LEU A 258 17.64 7.81 -5.94
C LEU A 258 17.26 7.11 -7.27
N ALA A 259 16.24 6.28 -7.22
CA ALA A 259 15.59 5.64 -8.37
C ALA A 259 14.14 5.32 -8.01
N ARG A 260 13.24 5.23 -8.99
CA ARG A 260 11.83 4.82 -8.75
C ARG A 260 11.73 3.44 -8.12
N GLU A 261 12.62 2.53 -8.48
CA GLU A 261 12.75 1.17 -7.92
C GLU A 261 13.97 1.08 -6.99
N GLY A 262 14.24 2.15 -6.25
CA GLY A 262 15.38 2.26 -5.33
C GLY A 262 15.16 1.52 -4.02
N TYR A 263 15.09 0.19 -4.03
CA TYR A 263 14.92 -0.65 -2.83
C TYR A 263 16.20 -0.87 -2.02
N GLY A 264 17.33 -0.39 -2.49
CA GLY A 264 18.62 -0.48 -1.79
C GLY A 264 19.40 0.83 -1.83
N TRP A 265 20.31 1.01 -0.88
CA TRP A 265 21.13 2.22 -0.73
C TRP A 265 21.99 2.54 -1.97
N ARG A 266 22.41 1.51 -2.71
CA ARG A 266 23.30 1.64 -3.88
C ARG A 266 22.52 1.76 -5.20
N THR A 267 21.18 1.75 -5.15
CA THR A 267 20.37 1.83 -6.37
C THR A 267 20.19 3.28 -6.78
N VAL A 268 20.95 3.71 -7.78
CA VAL A 268 20.90 5.06 -8.35
C VAL A 268 20.57 4.97 -9.83
N ARG A 269 19.59 5.75 -10.30
CA ARG A 269 19.28 5.96 -11.72
C ARG A 269 19.29 7.45 -11.99
N LEU A 270 20.30 7.92 -12.73
CA LEU A 270 20.51 9.35 -12.98
C LEU A 270 19.30 10.02 -13.64
N GLY A 271 18.59 9.34 -14.53
CA GLY A 271 17.38 9.86 -15.17
C GLY A 271 16.21 10.07 -14.18
N ASP A 272 16.01 9.14 -13.25
CA ASP A 272 14.97 9.26 -12.22
C ASP A 272 15.32 10.39 -11.24
N LEU A 273 16.57 10.46 -10.82
CA LEU A 273 17.07 11.50 -9.93
C LEU A 273 16.97 12.89 -10.58
N ALA A 274 17.44 13.02 -11.81
CA ALA A 274 17.33 14.28 -12.55
C ALA A 274 15.87 14.72 -12.73
N GLY A 275 14.97 13.77 -13.03
CA GLY A 275 13.54 14.04 -13.14
C GLY A 275 12.90 14.50 -11.83
N THR A 276 13.35 13.98 -10.70
CA THR A 276 12.92 14.40 -9.36
C THR A 276 13.43 15.81 -9.04
N LEU A 277 14.74 16.06 -9.22
CA LEU A 277 15.37 17.35 -8.90
C LEU A 277 14.92 18.47 -9.81
N ALA A 278 14.59 18.19 -11.07
CA ALA A 278 14.10 19.19 -12.02
C ALA A 278 12.62 19.57 -11.79
N TRP A 279 11.89 18.85 -10.94
CA TRP A 279 10.48 19.16 -10.69
C TRP A 279 10.28 20.14 -9.54
N PRO A 280 9.66 21.33 -9.77
CA PRO A 280 9.47 22.32 -8.71
C PRO A 280 8.70 21.81 -7.48
N GLY A 281 7.75 20.87 -7.65
CA GLY A 281 7.00 20.28 -6.57
C GLY A 281 7.87 19.50 -5.57
N PHE A 282 8.99 18.91 -6.01
CA PHE A 282 9.97 18.32 -5.10
C PHE A 282 10.58 19.36 -4.15
N TRP A 283 10.95 20.52 -4.66
CA TRP A 283 11.56 21.58 -3.84
C TRP A 283 10.54 22.23 -2.89
N GLN A 284 9.26 22.29 -3.27
CA GLN A 284 8.20 22.70 -2.36
C GLN A 284 8.06 21.72 -1.19
N LEU A 285 8.03 20.42 -1.48
CA LEU A 285 8.01 19.37 -0.46
C LEU A 285 9.26 19.45 0.45
N ALA A 286 10.45 19.55 -0.14
CA ALA A 286 11.70 19.63 0.60
C ALA A 286 11.76 20.85 1.53
N ARG A 287 11.29 22.02 1.08
CA ARG A 287 11.22 23.23 1.92
C ARG A 287 10.22 23.09 3.05
N ALA A 288 9.06 22.47 2.81
CA ALA A 288 8.04 22.26 3.84
C ALA A 288 8.52 21.30 4.94
N HIS A 289 9.43 20.36 4.61
CA HIS A 289 9.84 19.28 5.50
C HIS A 289 11.36 19.16 5.67
N TRP A 290 12.12 20.22 5.47
CA TRP A 290 13.61 20.21 5.50
C TRP A 290 14.18 19.74 6.85
N GLN A 291 13.41 19.90 7.95
CA GLN A 291 13.82 19.46 9.29
C GLN A 291 13.71 17.94 9.49
N MET A 292 13.18 17.23 8.52
CA MET A 292 12.94 15.78 8.61
C MET A 292 13.99 14.94 7.84
N GLY A 293 14.87 15.58 7.07
CA GLY A 293 15.85 14.93 6.19
C GLY A 293 17.27 14.94 6.70
#